data_8d3f212d74f7475c0e7fcb6595b5aa1e
#
_entry.id   8d3f212d74f7475c0e7fcb6595b5aa1e
#
_cell.length_a   1.000
_cell.length_b   1.000
_cell.length_c   1.000
_cell.angle_alpha   90.00
_cell.angle_beta   90.00
_cell.angle_gamma   90.00
#
_symmetry.space_group_name_H-M   'P 1'
#
loop_
_entity.id
_entity.type
_entity.pdbx_description
1 polymer ?
#
loop_
_entity_poly.entity_id
_entity_poly.type
_entity_poly.pdbx_seq_one_letter_code
_entity_poly.pdbx_strand_id
1 'polypeptide(L)'
;MRPASLLVAACLGASGLTGLAAQPPSQPPAALAEALQQRYDRIKDFSADFVHTYVGGVLKTRVTESGRVLVKKPGMMRWEYKTPEEKLFVSDGLKIYSYVPADKQVMVGSLPAEDRATTPILFLAGKGSLTRDFTVLPAEPPPGLPAGTQALKLTPKEAQADYDWLVLSVEPGTLRLRGLTTIDAQGGTSIFSFANLKENIGLADKTFEFKIPRGVDIVTASR
;
A
#
# COMPACT_ATOMS: atom_id res chain seq x y z
N MET A 1 83.26 -9.31 -23.99
CA MET A 1 82.34 -10.18 -23.25
C MET A 1 81.82 -9.38 -22.07
N ARG A 2 80.53 -8.96 -22.17
CA ARG A 2 79.84 -8.21 -21.08
C ARG A 2 78.62 -9.04 -20.64
N PRO A 3 78.42 -9.23 -19.30
CA PRO A 3 77.20 -9.92 -18.87
C PRO A 3 76.00 -8.96 -18.77
N ALA A 4 74.86 -9.47 -19.16
CA ALA A 4 73.55 -8.79 -19.14
C ALA A 4 72.99 -8.84 -17.70
N SER A 5 72.62 -7.68 -17.16
CA SER A 5 71.89 -7.55 -15.89
C SER A 5 70.42 -7.73 -16.13
N LEU A 6 69.81 -8.71 -15.45
CA LEU A 6 68.35 -8.88 -15.38
C LEU A 6 67.78 -7.92 -14.32
N LEU A 7 66.88 -7.04 -14.76
CA LEU A 7 66.04 -6.23 -13.89
C LEU A 7 64.77 -7.00 -13.59
N VAL A 8 64.56 -7.41 -12.32
CA VAL A 8 63.32 -7.96 -11.81
C VAL A 8 62.43 -6.79 -11.40
N ALA A 9 61.33 -6.55 -12.11
CA ALA A 9 60.29 -5.60 -11.76
C ALA A 9 59.32 -6.28 -10.77
N ALA A 10 59.29 -5.84 -9.54
CA ALA A 10 58.29 -6.24 -8.54
C ALA A 10 57.02 -5.44 -8.74
N CYS A 11 55.96 -6.09 -9.25
CA CYS A 11 54.62 -5.55 -9.28
C CYS A 11 53.97 -5.66 -7.89
N LEU A 12 53.88 -4.55 -7.16
CA LEU A 12 53.04 -4.44 -5.97
C LEU A 12 51.57 -4.40 -6.42
N GLY A 13 50.87 -5.51 -6.25
CA GLY A 13 49.43 -5.57 -6.38
C GLY A 13 48.75 -4.85 -5.22
N ALA A 14 48.13 -3.70 -5.50
CA ALA A 14 47.22 -3.04 -4.55
C ALA A 14 45.91 -3.81 -4.51
N SER A 15 45.71 -4.64 -3.50
CA SER A 15 44.41 -5.29 -3.21
C SER A 15 43.46 -4.22 -2.69
N GLY A 16 42.56 -3.72 -3.59
CA GLY A 16 41.48 -2.85 -3.21
C GLY A 16 40.47 -3.61 -2.34
N LEU A 17 40.43 -3.32 -1.04
CA LEU A 17 39.35 -3.69 -0.14
C LEU A 17 38.10 -2.91 -0.58
N THR A 18 37.23 -3.54 -1.38
CA THR A 18 35.86 -3.07 -1.59
C THR A 18 35.14 -3.23 -0.25
N GLY A 19 35.00 -2.12 0.49
CA GLY A 19 34.20 -2.07 1.68
C GLY A 19 32.73 -2.43 1.33
N LEU A 20 32.26 -3.59 1.78
CA LEU A 20 30.82 -3.84 1.86
C LEU A 20 30.24 -2.75 2.77
N ALA A 21 29.47 -1.83 2.21
CA ALA A 21 28.66 -0.92 2.98
C ALA A 21 27.67 -1.77 3.80
N ALA A 22 27.89 -1.86 5.12
CA ALA A 22 26.98 -2.53 6.03
C ALA A 22 25.61 -1.83 5.91
N GLN A 23 24.59 -2.57 5.48
CA GLN A 23 23.22 -2.09 5.54
C GLN A 23 22.90 -1.78 7.01
N PRO A 24 22.28 -0.61 7.29
CA PRO A 24 21.88 -0.31 8.66
C PRO A 24 21.00 -1.44 9.19
N PRO A 25 21.17 -1.86 10.46
CA PRO A 25 20.40 -2.95 11.05
C PRO A 25 18.91 -2.64 10.89
N SER A 26 18.17 -3.54 10.25
CA SER A 26 16.74 -3.44 10.12
C SER A 26 16.11 -3.47 11.51
N GLN A 27 15.24 -2.51 11.82
CA GLN A 27 14.51 -2.50 13.09
C GLN A 27 13.74 -3.82 13.27
N PRO A 28 13.61 -4.36 14.50
CA PRO A 28 12.74 -5.49 14.76
C PRO A 28 11.33 -5.21 14.23
N PRO A 29 10.66 -6.18 13.59
CA PRO A 29 9.34 -5.97 12.97
C PRO A 29 8.29 -5.39 13.92
N ALA A 30 8.30 -5.80 15.18
CA ALA A 30 7.40 -5.25 16.21
C ALA A 30 7.67 -3.76 16.46
N ALA A 31 8.93 -3.36 16.60
CA ALA A 31 9.30 -1.96 16.81
C ALA A 31 8.94 -1.09 15.58
N LEU A 32 9.14 -1.62 14.36
CA LEU A 32 8.72 -0.94 13.14
C LEU A 32 7.19 -0.79 13.08
N ALA A 33 6.44 -1.82 13.47
CA ALA A 33 4.97 -1.78 13.51
C ALA A 33 4.45 -0.75 14.53
N GLU A 34 5.05 -0.68 15.71
CA GLU A 34 4.71 0.32 16.72
C GLU A 34 5.00 1.75 16.25
N ALA A 35 6.19 1.98 15.69
CA ALA A 35 6.57 3.28 15.16
C ALA A 35 5.64 3.71 14.01
N LEU A 36 5.27 2.76 13.14
CA LEU A 36 4.34 3.00 12.05
C LEU A 36 2.93 3.30 12.56
N GLN A 37 2.44 2.56 13.56
CA GLN A 37 1.15 2.83 14.20
C GLN A 37 1.13 4.24 14.79
N GLN A 38 2.12 4.59 15.60
CA GLN A 38 2.22 5.91 16.24
C GLN A 38 2.29 7.05 15.21
N ARG A 39 2.99 6.83 14.08
CA ARG A 39 3.01 7.79 13.00
C ARG A 39 1.63 7.90 12.36
N TYR A 40 1.03 6.76 12.02
CA TYR A 40 -0.24 6.69 11.33
C TYR A 40 -1.39 7.31 12.14
N ASP A 41 -1.37 7.18 13.47
CA ASP A 41 -2.36 7.79 14.36
C ASP A 41 -2.34 9.34 14.30
N ARG A 42 -1.20 9.94 13.99
CA ARG A 42 -1.04 11.40 13.83
C ARG A 42 -1.54 11.93 12.49
N ILE A 43 -1.72 11.06 11.50
CA ILE A 43 -2.24 11.44 10.18
C ILE A 43 -3.76 11.52 10.26
N LYS A 44 -4.32 12.71 10.03
CA LYS A 44 -5.78 12.95 10.01
C LYS A 44 -6.35 12.70 8.62
N ASP A 45 -5.62 13.13 7.60
CA ASP A 45 -6.00 12.99 6.20
C ASP A 45 -4.76 12.90 5.32
N PHE A 46 -4.93 12.34 4.11
CA PHE A 46 -3.88 12.34 3.09
C PHE A 46 -4.45 12.24 1.69
N SER A 47 -3.64 12.59 0.70
CA SER A 47 -3.86 12.27 -0.70
C SER A 47 -2.63 11.67 -1.32
N ALA A 48 -2.80 10.77 -2.30
CA ALA A 48 -1.72 10.19 -3.08
C ALA A 48 -2.20 9.86 -4.49
N ASP A 49 -1.29 9.82 -5.44
CA ASP A 49 -1.50 9.13 -6.70
C ASP A 49 -1.20 7.66 -6.49
N PHE A 50 -1.95 6.78 -7.14
CA PHE A 50 -1.73 5.33 -7.03
C PHE A 50 -1.64 4.65 -8.39
N VAL A 51 -0.90 3.55 -8.42
CA VAL A 51 -0.98 2.51 -9.45
C VAL A 51 -1.40 1.22 -8.75
N HIS A 52 -2.45 0.61 -9.24
CA HIS A 52 -2.99 -0.66 -8.77
C HIS A 52 -2.74 -1.72 -9.82
N THR A 53 -2.07 -2.80 -9.47
CA THR A 53 -1.92 -3.97 -10.33
C THR A 53 -2.61 -5.15 -9.65
N TYR A 54 -3.58 -5.74 -10.34
CA TYR A 54 -4.20 -7.00 -9.93
C TYR A 54 -3.64 -8.14 -10.77
N VAL A 55 -3.26 -9.23 -10.11
CA VAL A 55 -2.84 -10.49 -10.73
C VAL A 55 -3.77 -11.59 -10.27
N GLY A 56 -4.59 -12.11 -11.16
CA GLY A 56 -5.54 -13.18 -10.87
C GLY A 56 -4.86 -14.46 -10.38
N GLY A 57 -5.42 -15.10 -9.36
CA GLY A 57 -4.82 -16.28 -8.72
C GLY A 57 -4.67 -17.48 -9.65
N VAL A 58 -5.70 -17.81 -10.41
CA VAL A 58 -5.76 -19.00 -11.28
C VAL A 58 -5.21 -18.71 -12.67
N LEU A 59 -5.80 -17.72 -13.37
CA LEU A 59 -5.46 -17.45 -14.78
C LEU A 59 -4.22 -16.55 -14.94
N LYS A 60 -3.68 -16.00 -13.85
CA LYS A 60 -2.54 -15.08 -13.85
C LYS A 60 -2.74 -13.86 -14.79
N THR A 61 -4.00 -13.54 -15.10
CA THR A 61 -4.34 -12.32 -15.82
C THR A 61 -3.88 -11.11 -15.03
N ARG A 62 -3.33 -10.12 -15.73
CA ARG A 62 -2.82 -8.90 -15.10
C ARG A 62 -3.59 -7.70 -15.61
N VAL A 63 -4.13 -6.92 -14.67
CA VAL A 63 -4.79 -5.65 -14.93
C VAL A 63 -4.02 -4.57 -14.18
N THR A 64 -3.75 -3.46 -14.85
CA THR A 64 -3.10 -2.30 -14.22
C THR A 64 -3.98 -1.08 -14.39
N GLU A 65 -4.26 -0.44 -13.28
CA GLU A 65 -5.12 0.73 -13.17
C GLU A 65 -4.36 1.84 -12.46
N SER A 66 -4.72 3.09 -12.70
CA SER A 66 -4.13 4.21 -11.97
C SER A 66 -5.15 5.29 -11.67
N GLY A 67 -4.82 6.09 -10.66
CA GLY A 67 -5.72 7.14 -10.22
C GLY A 67 -5.20 7.93 -9.04
N ARG A 68 -6.13 8.51 -8.30
CA ARG A 68 -5.86 9.30 -7.11
C ARG A 68 -6.70 8.80 -5.94
N VAL A 69 -6.09 8.76 -4.77
CA VAL A 69 -6.77 8.46 -3.50
C VAL A 69 -6.73 9.66 -2.58
N LEU A 70 -7.86 9.92 -1.92
CA LEU A 70 -8.00 10.84 -0.81
C LEU A 70 -8.58 10.07 0.36
N VAL A 71 -8.02 10.27 1.54
CA VAL A 71 -8.45 9.62 2.78
C VAL A 71 -8.55 10.65 3.88
N LYS A 72 -9.63 10.59 4.66
CA LYS A 72 -9.79 11.34 5.90
C LYS A 72 -10.31 10.40 6.98
N LYS A 73 -9.58 10.31 8.06
CA LYS A 73 -9.95 9.46 9.19
C LYS A 73 -11.04 10.10 10.06
N PRO A 74 -11.94 9.27 10.66
CA PRO A 74 -12.08 7.84 10.43
C PRO A 74 -13.00 7.51 9.24
N GLY A 75 -12.64 6.50 8.44
CA GLY A 75 -13.54 5.83 7.50
C GLY A 75 -13.91 6.55 6.22
N MET A 76 -13.55 7.82 6.05
CA MET A 76 -13.82 8.55 4.81
C MET A 76 -12.71 8.32 3.79
N MET A 77 -13.08 7.96 2.57
CA MET A 77 -12.14 7.73 1.48
C MET A 77 -12.79 8.02 0.13
N ARG A 78 -11.94 8.39 -0.84
CA ARG A 78 -12.34 8.60 -2.24
C ARG A 78 -11.21 8.10 -3.13
N TRP A 79 -11.50 7.07 -3.93
CA TRP A 79 -10.60 6.47 -4.91
C TRP A 79 -11.12 6.79 -6.30
N GLU A 80 -10.38 7.61 -7.04
CA GLU A 80 -10.69 8.01 -8.41
C GLU A 80 -9.78 7.27 -9.36
N TYR A 81 -10.26 6.19 -9.96
CA TYR A 81 -9.57 5.48 -11.04
C TYR A 81 -9.76 6.27 -12.33
N LYS A 82 -8.68 6.44 -13.09
CA LYS A 82 -8.68 7.22 -14.32
C LYS A 82 -8.32 6.38 -15.55
N THR A 83 -7.52 5.34 -15.37
CA THR A 83 -7.05 4.47 -16.45
C THR A 83 -7.08 3.01 -16.00
N PRO A 84 -7.37 2.05 -16.92
CA PRO A 84 -7.86 2.27 -18.30
C PRO A 84 -9.32 2.76 -18.35
N GLU A 85 -10.09 2.56 -17.28
CA GLU A 85 -11.50 2.93 -17.15
C GLU A 85 -11.73 3.80 -15.92
N GLU A 86 -12.67 4.73 -16.05
CA GLU A 86 -13.10 5.54 -14.92
C GLU A 86 -13.94 4.70 -13.95
N LYS A 87 -13.51 4.67 -12.67
CA LYS A 87 -14.27 4.07 -11.57
C LYS A 87 -14.13 4.98 -10.35
N LEU A 88 -15.14 5.00 -9.53
CA LEU A 88 -15.13 5.82 -8.33
C LEU A 88 -15.60 5.00 -7.12
N PHE A 89 -14.74 4.91 -6.11
CA PHE A 89 -15.12 4.38 -4.81
C PHE A 89 -15.11 5.51 -3.79
N VAL A 90 -16.23 5.70 -3.10
CA VAL A 90 -16.37 6.72 -2.06
C VAL A 90 -16.92 6.08 -0.80
N SER A 91 -16.31 6.42 0.33
CA SER A 91 -16.91 6.22 1.65
C SER A 91 -17.06 7.58 2.33
N ASP A 92 -18.27 7.87 2.79
CA ASP A 92 -18.60 9.07 3.57
C ASP A 92 -18.43 8.88 5.10
N GLY A 93 -17.90 7.72 5.50
CA GLY A 93 -17.77 7.31 6.90
C GLY A 93 -18.94 6.44 7.40
N LEU A 94 -20.04 6.35 6.66
CA LEU A 94 -21.23 5.54 6.98
C LEU A 94 -21.57 4.56 5.86
N LYS A 95 -21.52 5.02 4.63
CA LYS A 95 -21.84 4.26 3.42
C LYS A 95 -20.62 4.16 2.51
N ILE A 96 -20.63 3.11 1.71
CA ILE A 96 -19.66 2.89 0.63
C ILE A 96 -20.41 2.90 -0.69
N TYR A 97 -19.90 3.65 -1.65
CA TYR A 97 -20.40 3.75 -3.00
C TYR A 97 -19.32 3.26 -3.97
N SER A 98 -19.68 2.30 -4.82
CA SER A 98 -18.84 1.88 -5.94
C SER A 98 -19.58 2.22 -7.24
N TYR A 99 -19.05 3.16 -7.99
CA TYR A 99 -19.65 3.67 -9.22
C TYR A 99 -18.76 3.40 -10.42
N VAL A 100 -19.32 2.73 -11.42
CA VAL A 100 -18.70 2.47 -12.72
C VAL A 100 -19.54 3.21 -13.77
N PRO A 101 -19.07 4.35 -14.29
CA PRO A 101 -19.83 5.16 -15.26
C PRO A 101 -20.21 4.39 -16.52
N ALA A 102 -19.31 3.54 -17.04
CA ALA A 102 -19.55 2.74 -18.25
C ALA A 102 -20.74 1.80 -18.10
N ASP A 103 -20.95 1.22 -16.92
CA ASP A 103 -22.04 0.30 -16.62
C ASP A 103 -23.32 1.03 -16.19
N LYS A 104 -23.24 2.35 -16.00
CA LYS A 104 -24.33 3.16 -15.42
C LYS A 104 -24.89 2.55 -14.12
N GLN A 105 -24.00 1.99 -13.30
CA GLN A 105 -24.38 1.28 -12.08
C GLN A 105 -23.64 1.83 -10.87
N VAL A 106 -24.36 1.95 -9.77
CA VAL A 106 -23.80 2.24 -8.45
C VAL A 106 -24.15 1.10 -7.49
N MET A 107 -23.15 0.53 -6.88
CA MET A 107 -23.32 -0.38 -5.75
C MET A 107 -23.22 0.42 -4.45
N VAL A 108 -24.20 0.24 -3.55
CA VAL A 108 -24.26 0.92 -2.26
C VAL A 108 -24.16 -0.11 -1.14
N GLY A 109 -23.20 0.06 -0.25
CA GLY A 109 -23.01 -0.74 0.96
C GLY A 109 -22.93 0.12 2.21
N SER A 110 -22.89 -0.52 3.36
CA SER A 110 -22.67 0.13 4.65
C SER A 110 -21.25 -0.09 5.11
N LEU A 111 -20.62 0.95 5.65
CA LEU A 111 -19.35 0.80 6.33
C LEU A 111 -19.56 0.04 7.65
N PRO A 112 -18.73 -0.98 7.98
CA PRO A 112 -18.80 -1.62 9.28
C PRO A 112 -18.67 -0.60 10.42
N ALA A 113 -19.58 -0.68 11.41
CA ALA A 113 -19.56 0.21 12.57
C ALA A 113 -18.36 -0.06 13.48
N GLU A 114 -17.87 -1.29 13.47
CA GLU A 114 -16.72 -1.71 14.28
C GLU A 114 -15.43 -1.02 13.86
N ASP A 115 -14.57 -0.73 14.85
CA ASP A 115 -13.21 -0.22 14.59
C ASP A 115 -12.28 -1.37 14.21
N ARG A 116 -12.57 -2.01 13.08
CA ARG A 116 -11.79 -3.10 12.48
C ARG A 116 -11.57 -2.87 11.01
N ALA A 117 -10.36 -3.16 10.56
CA ALA A 117 -10.04 -3.15 9.14
C ALA A 117 -10.47 -4.48 8.51
N THR A 118 -11.77 -4.63 8.21
CA THR A 118 -12.30 -5.82 7.53
C THR A 118 -11.82 -5.93 6.08
N THR A 119 -11.31 -4.84 5.51
CA THR A 119 -10.62 -4.83 4.23
C THR A 119 -9.30 -4.05 4.35
N PRO A 120 -8.29 -4.34 3.51
CA PRO A 120 -7.03 -3.61 3.50
C PRO A 120 -7.20 -2.11 3.25
N ILE A 121 -8.21 -1.73 2.47
CA ILE A 121 -8.51 -0.33 2.15
C ILE A 121 -9.06 0.39 3.39
N LEU A 122 -9.86 -0.26 4.22
CA LEU A 122 -10.38 0.31 5.47
C LEU A 122 -9.26 0.58 6.48
N PHE A 123 -8.20 -0.25 6.48
CA PHE A 123 -7.01 0.04 7.27
C PHE A 123 -6.40 1.40 6.89
N LEU A 124 -6.27 1.70 5.60
CA LEU A 124 -5.81 3.02 5.16
C LEU A 124 -6.74 4.16 5.58
N ALA A 125 -8.03 3.88 5.75
CA ALA A 125 -9.02 4.84 6.24
C ALA A 125 -9.05 4.99 7.78
N GLY A 126 -8.09 4.39 8.49
CA GLY A 126 -7.93 4.51 9.94
C GLY A 126 -8.82 3.58 10.74
N LYS A 127 -9.30 2.50 10.14
CA LYS A 127 -9.97 1.41 10.85
C LYS A 127 -8.95 0.35 11.25
N GLY A 128 -9.07 -0.16 12.48
CA GLY A 128 -8.17 -1.18 13.01
C GLY A 128 -6.82 -0.64 13.51
N SER A 129 -6.00 -1.55 14.02
CA SER A 129 -4.67 -1.27 14.59
C SER A 129 -3.66 -2.34 14.16
N LEU A 130 -2.47 -1.93 13.72
CA LEU A 130 -1.39 -2.83 13.33
C LEU A 130 -1.01 -3.80 14.46
N THR A 131 -0.87 -3.29 15.66
CA THR A 131 -0.36 -4.06 16.79
C THR A 131 -1.44 -4.88 17.47
N ARG A 132 -2.67 -4.37 17.51
CA ARG A 132 -3.82 -5.05 18.11
C ARG A 132 -4.32 -6.19 17.23
N ASP A 133 -4.52 -5.93 15.94
CA ASP A 133 -5.33 -6.76 15.06
C ASP A 133 -4.51 -7.74 14.21
N PHE A 134 -3.19 -7.52 14.11
CA PHE A 134 -2.32 -8.31 13.21
C PHE A 134 -1.15 -8.98 13.94
N THR A 135 -0.77 -10.13 13.43
CA THR A 135 0.56 -10.72 13.64
C THR A 135 1.50 -10.12 12.60
N VAL A 136 2.64 -9.58 13.06
CA VAL A 136 3.57 -8.81 12.21
C VAL A 136 4.85 -9.62 11.97
N LEU A 137 5.23 -9.76 10.71
CA LEU A 137 6.49 -10.38 10.28
C LEU A 137 7.21 -9.45 9.30
N PRO A 138 8.54 -9.57 9.17
CA PRO A 138 9.26 -8.87 8.11
C PRO A 138 8.83 -9.41 6.74
N ALA A 139 8.86 -8.56 5.73
CA ALA A 139 8.59 -8.95 4.36
C ALA A 139 9.48 -8.20 3.37
N GLU A 140 9.60 -8.76 2.18
CA GLU A 140 10.18 -8.05 1.05
C GLU A 140 9.14 -7.13 0.41
N PRO A 141 9.50 -5.89 0.07
CA PRO A 141 8.60 -5.01 -0.66
C PRO A 141 8.36 -5.56 -2.08
N PRO A 142 7.19 -5.33 -2.66
CA PRO A 142 6.94 -5.71 -4.04
C PRO A 142 7.89 -4.97 -4.99
N PRO A 143 8.21 -5.56 -6.16
CA PRO A 143 9.08 -4.94 -7.14
C PRO A 143 8.50 -3.61 -7.65
N GLY A 144 9.38 -2.68 -8.02
CA GLY A 144 8.99 -1.36 -8.55
C GLY A 144 8.90 -0.25 -7.49
N LEU A 145 9.06 -0.56 -6.21
CA LEU A 145 9.20 0.45 -5.17
C LEU A 145 10.66 0.94 -5.05
N PRO A 146 10.90 2.15 -4.49
CA PRO A 146 12.24 2.69 -4.31
C PRO A 146 13.15 1.76 -3.50
N ALA A 147 14.44 1.77 -3.83
CA ALA A 147 15.44 1.00 -3.09
C ALA A 147 15.45 1.39 -1.59
N GLY A 148 15.64 0.39 -0.73
CA GLY A 148 15.62 0.56 0.73
C GLY A 148 14.22 0.61 1.35
N THR A 149 13.14 0.54 0.56
CA THR A 149 11.78 0.41 1.10
C THR A 149 11.72 -0.74 2.11
N GLN A 150 11.13 -0.49 3.27
CA GLN A 150 10.89 -1.50 4.30
C GLN A 150 9.47 -2.04 4.17
N ALA A 151 9.26 -3.32 4.48
CA ALA A 151 7.94 -3.91 4.39
C ALA A 151 7.64 -4.83 5.59
N LEU A 152 6.36 -4.85 5.96
CA LEU A 152 5.81 -5.70 7.01
C LEU A 152 4.68 -6.54 6.43
N LYS A 153 4.75 -7.85 6.62
CA LYS A 153 3.62 -8.76 6.40
C LYS A 153 2.74 -8.74 7.64
N LEU A 154 1.47 -8.48 7.42
CA LEU A 154 0.43 -8.35 8.43
C LEU A 154 -0.60 -9.45 8.20
N THR A 155 -0.66 -10.42 9.10
CA THR A 155 -1.67 -11.48 9.06
C THR A 155 -2.71 -11.18 10.12
N PRO A 156 -4.00 -11.03 9.76
CA PRO A 156 -5.05 -10.78 10.73
C PRO A 156 -5.09 -11.87 11.79
N LYS A 157 -5.25 -11.50 13.07
CA LYS A 157 -5.44 -12.45 14.18
C LYS A 157 -6.81 -13.12 14.12
N GLU A 158 -7.79 -12.43 13.55
CA GLU A 158 -9.12 -12.95 13.24
C GLU A 158 -9.27 -13.06 11.71
N ALA A 159 -9.71 -14.20 11.22
CA ALA A 159 -9.88 -14.45 9.78
C ALA A 159 -10.78 -13.38 9.14
N GLN A 160 -10.39 -12.87 7.99
CA GLN A 160 -11.13 -11.92 7.19
C GLN A 160 -11.66 -12.61 5.93
N ALA A 161 -12.84 -12.19 5.44
CA ALA A 161 -13.44 -12.77 4.25
C ALA A 161 -12.72 -12.34 2.95
N ASP A 162 -12.16 -11.13 2.94
CA ASP A 162 -11.66 -10.50 1.72
C ASP A 162 -10.16 -10.66 1.50
N TYR A 163 -9.39 -11.07 2.51
CA TYR A 163 -7.95 -11.25 2.39
C TYR A 163 -7.36 -12.13 3.48
N ASP A 164 -6.31 -12.86 3.13
CA ASP A 164 -5.57 -13.72 4.07
C ASP A 164 -4.47 -12.94 4.80
N TRP A 165 -3.77 -12.07 4.09
CA TRP A 165 -2.72 -11.21 4.64
C TRP A 165 -2.48 -10.01 3.73
N LEU A 166 -1.80 -9.03 4.29
CA LEU A 166 -1.34 -7.87 3.53
C LEU A 166 0.14 -7.56 3.80
N VAL A 167 0.78 -6.89 2.86
CA VAL A 167 2.13 -6.32 3.03
C VAL A 167 2.03 -4.82 2.95
N LEU A 168 2.46 -4.14 4.00
CA LEU A 168 2.55 -2.69 4.05
C LEU A 168 4.00 -2.28 3.80
N SER A 169 4.23 -1.46 2.77
CA SER A 169 5.55 -1.00 2.36
C SER A 169 5.71 0.48 2.68
N VAL A 170 6.80 0.84 3.34
CA VAL A 170 7.06 2.20 3.84
C VAL A 170 8.46 2.68 3.51
N GLU A 171 8.61 4.00 3.41
CA GLU A 171 9.89 4.67 3.24
C GLU A 171 10.72 4.60 4.53
N PRO A 172 11.99 4.19 4.46
CA PRO A 172 12.86 4.15 5.65
C PRO A 172 12.99 5.54 6.29
N GLY A 173 13.07 5.57 7.61
CA GLY A 173 13.24 6.78 8.40
C GLY A 173 11.97 7.65 8.50
N THR A 174 11.28 7.93 7.40
CA THR A 174 10.05 8.74 7.41
C THR A 174 8.80 7.92 7.71
N LEU A 175 8.81 6.61 7.47
CA LEU A 175 7.69 5.67 7.57
C LEU A 175 6.47 6.09 6.72
N ARG A 176 6.69 6.83 5.64
CA ARG A 176 5.64 7.23 4.70
C ARG A 176 5.21 6.02 3.88
N LEU A 177 3.90 5.90 3.67
CA LEU A 177 3.33 4.82 2.88
C LEU A 177 3.86 4.85 1.44
N ARG A 178 4.35 3.71 0.95
CA ARG A 178 4.83 3.50 -0.42
C ARG A 178 4.04 2.45 -1.16
N GLY A 179 3.49 1.46 -0.46
CA GLY A 179 2.72 0.41 -1.09
C GLY A 179 1.85 -0.38 -0.12
N LEU A 180 0.85 -1.02 -0.68
CA LEU A 180 -0.01 -2.00 -0.02
C LEU A 180 -0.19 -3.17 -0.97
N THR A 181 0.15 -4.37 -0.52
CA THR A 181 -0.10 -5.61 -1.27
C THR A 181 -1.04 -6.48 -0.47
N THR A 182 -2.01 -7.09 -1.12
CA THR A 182 -2.94 -8.03 -0.50
C THR A 182 -3.03 -9.28 -1.33
N ILE A 183 -3.32 -10.40 -0.67
CA ILE A 183 -3.68 -11.65 -1.33
C ILE A 183 -5.07 -12.05 -0.86
N ASP A 184 -5.91 -12.41 -1.82
CA ASP A 184 -7.25 -12.94 -1.55
C ASP A 184 -7.23 -14.47 -1.37
N ALA A 185 -8.34 -15.04 -0.89
CA ALA A 185 -8.49 -16.47 -0.64
C ALA A 185 -8.37 -17.33 -1.93
N GLN A 186 -8.49 -16.74 -3.12
CA GLN A 186 -8.31 -17.38 -4.41
C GLN A 186 -6.87 -17.28 -4.94
N GLY A 187 -5.96 -16.68 -4.15
CA GLY A 187 -4.57 -16.44 -4.52
C GLY A 187 -4.38 -15.29 -5.50
N GLY A 188 -5.40 -14.45 -5.70
CA GLY A 188 -5.31 -13.20 -6.42
C GLY A 188 -4.50 -12.19 -5.61
N THR A 189 -3.68 -11.40 -6.29
CA THR A 189 -2.81 -10.43 -5.65
C THR A 189 -3.12 -9.02 -6.14
N SER A 190 -3.45 -8.12 -5.22
CA SER A 190 -3.59 -6.69 -5.46
C SER A 190 -2.36 -5.96 -4.95
N ILE A 191 -1.69 -5.20 -5.82
CA ILE A 191 -0.49 -4.43 -5.51
C ILE A 191 -0.78 -2.96 -5.77
N PHE A 192 -0.80 -2.15 -4.72
CA PHE A 192 -0.88 -0.70 -4.81
C PHE A 192 0.49 -0.09 -4.55
N SER A 193 0.93 0.80 -5.42
CA SER A 193 2.06 1.71 -5.17
C SER A 193 1.55 3.14 -5.08
N PHE A 194 2.10 3.91 -4.14
CA PHE A 194 1.69 5.29 -3.86
C PHE A 194 2.81 6.27 -4.15
N ALA A 195 2.47 7.34 -4.86
CA ALA A 195 3.35 8.45 -5.17
C ALA A 195 2.71 9.79 -4.75
N ASN A 196 3.49 10.85 -4.71
CA ASN A 196 3.03 12.21 -4.42
C ASN A 196 2.18 12.32 -3.13
N LEU A 197 2.50 11.49 -2.13
CA LEU A 197 1.79 11.45 -0.85
C LEU A 197 1.90 12.79 -0.12
N LYS A 198 0.75 13.38 0.18
CA LYS A 198 0.60 14.60 0.98
C LYS A 198 -0.28 14.29 2.19
N GLU A 199 0.22 14.56 3.39
CA GLU A 199 -0.43 14.23 4.66
C GLU A 199 -0.86 15.50 5.39
N ASN A 200 -1.97 15.42 6.16
CA ASN A 200 -2.52 16.50 6.98
C ASN A 200 -2.76 17.78 6.18
N ILE A 201 -3.40 17.65 5.02
CA ILE A 201 -3.68 18.76 4.09
C ILE A 201 -5.04 19.43 4.32
N GLY A 202 -5.80 18.98 5.32
CA GLY A 202 -7.08 19.58 5.71
C GLY A 202 -8.22 19.31 4.74
N LEU A 203 -8.39 18.04 4.33
CA LEU A 203 -9.48 17.65 3.43
C LEU A 203 -10.84 17.94 4.05
N ALA A 204 -11.71 18.62 3.30
CA ALA A 204 -13.07 18.92 3.74
C ALA A 204 -13.97 17.69 3.62
N ASP A 205 -14.94 17.50 4.53
CA ASP A 205 -15.86 16.34 4.52
C ASP A 205 -16.67 16.25 3.23
N LYS A 206 -17.04 17.39 2.64
CA LYS A 206 -17.74 17.45 1.34
C LYS A 206 -16.99 16.77 0.20
N THR A 207 -15.68 16.58 0.31
CA THR A 207 -14.87 15.84 -0.67
C THR A 207 -15.29 14.38 -0.76
N PHE A 208 -15.85 13.85 0.32
CA PHE A 208 -16.27 12.45 0.46
C PHE A 208 -17.78 12.25 0.28
N GLU A 209 -18.51 13.30 -0.06
CA GLU A 209 -19.91 13.19 -0.47
C GLU A 209 -19.99 12.60 -1.89
N PHE A 210 -20.90 11.66 -2.08
CA PHE A 210 -21.22 11.12 -3.40
C PHE A 210 -22.70 11.32 -3.69
N LYS A 211 -22.99 12.02 -4.79
CA LYS A 211 -24.34 12.20 -5.31
C LYS A 211 -24.54 11.24 -6.48
N ILE A 212 -25.46 10.30 -6.33
CA ILE A 212 -25.79 9.33 -7.37
C ILE A 212 -26.29 10.07 -8.60
N PRO A 213 -25.67 9.89 -9.78
CA PRO A 213 -26.12 10.54 -11.01
C PRO A 213 -27.52 10.08 -11.42
N ARG A 214 -28.24 10.92 -12.17
CA ARG A 214 -29.55 10.54 -12.70
C ARG A 214 -29.42 9.44 -13.75
N GLY A 215 -30.35 8.48 -13.75
CA GLY A 215 -30.38 7.41 -14.75
C GLY A 215 -29.35 6.32 -14.52
N VAL A 216 -28.87 6.19 -13.29
CA VAL A 216 -27.94 5.13 -12.85
C VAL A 216 -28.73 4.10 -12.03
N ASP A 217 -28.48 2.82 -12.30
CA ASP A 217 -29.05 1.72 -11.55
C ASP A 217 -28.39 1.59 -10.18
N ILE A 218 -29.20 1.45 -9.13
CA ILE A 218 -28.70 1.31 -7.75
C ILE A 218 -28.81 -0.16 -7.34
N VAL A 219 -27.67 -0.75 -7.03
CA VAL A 219 -27.57 -2.10 -6.47
C VAL A 219 -27.17 -1.99 -5.01
N THR A 220 -27.97 -2.54 -4.11
CA THR A 220 -27.61 -2.60 -2.70
C THR A 220 -26.84 -3.89 -2.44
N ALA A 221 -25.64 -3.79 -1.90
CA ALA A 221 -24.89 -4.96 -1.46
C ALA A 221 -25.64 -5.59 -0.27
N SER A 222 -26.20 -6.78 -0.46
CA SER A 222 -26.69 -7.61 0.64
C SER A 222 -25.49 -8.09 1.45
N ARG A 223 -25.58 -7.99 2.78
CA ARG A 223 -24.58 -8.54 3.71
C ARG A 223 -24.56 -10.07 3.65
#